data_900263c048ea3166cc17b00c6d639e5a
#
_entry.id   900263c048ea3166cc17b00c6d639e5a
#
_cell.length_a   1.000
_cell.length_b   1.000
_cell.length_c   1.000
_cell.angle_alpha   90.00
_cell.angle_beta   90.00
_cell.angle_gamma   90.00
#
_symmetry.space_group_name_H-M   'P 1'
#
loop_
_entity.id
_entity.type
_entity.pdbx_description
1 polymer ?
#
loop_
_entity_poly.entity_id
_entity_poly.type
_entity_poly.pdbx_seq_one_letter_code
_entity_poly.pdbx_strand_id
1 'polypeptide(L)'
;MIVNNDRSEAFVSGGSSAVTGTIAMNPEMFDLIIRGIYKNPALAAVREPLFNAVDAHTEAGAKDVPVEIHVPTSLESWYSVKDYGVGMSPECVEKTFMCLGESTKRSSNELVGAKGIGSKAPLAICDMIKVTSVFNGVKSVYTVFMDKGLPKVICN
;
A
#
# COMPACT_ATOMS: atom_id res chain seq x y z
N MET A 1 12.44 11.67 11.57
CA MET A 1 11.56 12.53 12.43
C MET A 1 10.45 11.65 12.94
N ILE A 2 10.56 11.17 14.18
CA ILE A 2 9.50 10.39 14.83
C ILE A 2 8.37 11.34 15.12
N VAL A 3 7.24 11.19 14.44
CA VAL A 3 6.01 11.90 14.81
C VAL A 3 5.44 11.13 16.00
N ASN A 4 5.73 11.61 17.21
CA ASN A 4 5.04 11.16 18.41
C ASN A 4 3.57 11.56 18.27
N ASN A 5 2.70 10.57 18.16
CA ASN A 5 1.25 10.76 18.05
C ASN A 5 0.61 10.74 19.45
N ASP A 6 1.32 11.32 20.44
CA ASP A 6 0.71 11.65 21.73
C ASP A 6 -0.27 12.80 21.51
N ARG A 7 -1.49 12.43 21.15
CA ARG A 7 -2.62 13.33 21.28
C ARG A 7 -2.86 13.51 22.76
N SER A 8 -2.50 14.69 23.27
CA SER A 8 -2.94 15.14 24.59
C SER A 8 -4.45 14.95 24.68
N GLU A 9 -4.90 14.13 25.66
CA GLU A 9 -6.32 14.03 25.97
C GLU A 9 -6.84 15.43 26.31
N ALA A 10 -7.80 15.90 25.53
CA ALA A 10 -8.45 17.16 25.85
C ALA A 10 -9.28 16.96 27.12
N PHE A 11 -8.90 17.65 28.18
CA PHE A 11 -9.63 17.64 29.46
C PHE A 11 -10.93 18.42 29.28
N VAL A 12 -12.04 17.72 29.16
CA VAL A 12 -13.38 18.35 29.15
C VAL A 12 -13.88 18.36 30.60
N SER A 13 -13.81 19.51 31.24
CA SER A 13 -14.42 19.72 32.54
C SER A 13 -15.92 19.90 32.37
N GLY A 14 -16.69 18.91 32.79
CA GLY A 14 -18.15 18.94 32.80
C GLY A 14 -18.72 17.64 32.24
N GLY A 15 -19.55 16.93 32.97
CA GLY A 15 -20.04 15.56 32.79
C GLY A 15 -20.74 15.20 31.47
N SER A 16 -20.20 15.60 30.34
CA SER A 16 -20.59 15.17 28.99
C SER A 16 -19.60 14.13 28.48
N SER A 17 -20.08 12.94 28.13
CA SER A 17 -19.30 11.91 27.47
C SER A 17 -18.83 12.41 26.09
N ALA A 18 -17.53 12.41 25.85
CA ALA A 18 -16.99 12.68 24.51
C ALA A 18 -17.36 11.53 23.56
N VAL A 19 -17.92 11.85 22.38
CA VAL A 19 -18.20 10.88 21.33
C VAL A 19 -17.08 10.95 20.32
N THR A 20 -16.40 9.83 20.07
CA THR A 20 -15.35 9.72 19.06
C THR A 20 -15.98 9.56 17.67
N GLY A 21 -15.64 10.48 16.76
CA GLY A 21 -16.03 10.34 15.36
C GLY A 21 -15.31 9.16 14.69
N THR A 22 -15.99 8.45 13.83
CA THR A 22 -15.43 7.36 13.01
C THR A 22 -15.60 7.69 11.52
N ILE A 23 -14.71 7.15 10.69
CA ILE A 23 -14.81 7.26 9.23
C ILE A 23 -15.35 5.92 8.72
N ALA A 24 -16.53 5.96 8.09
CA ALA A 24 -17.07 4.80 7.40
C ALA A 24 -16.35 4.65 6.04
N MET A 25 -15.76 3.49 5.77
CA MET A 25 -15.19 3.19 4.47
C MET A 25 -16.29 2.76 3.53
N ASN A 26 -16.55 3.59 2.52
CA ASN A 26 -17.46 3.34 1.41
C ASN A 26 -16.73 3.64 0.08
N PRO A 27 -17.32 3.32 -1.09
CA PRO A 27 -16.71 3.57 -2.39
C PRO A 27 -16.29 5.01 -2.62
N GLU A 28 -17.12 5.98 -2.21
CA GLU A 28 -16.86 7.40 -2.38
C GLU A 28 -15.67 7.86 -1.52
N MET A 29 -15.58 7.37 -0.29
CA MET A 29 -14.46 7.67 0.60
C MET A 29 -13.17 7.02 0.11
N PHE A 30 -13.25 5.79 -0.41
CA PHE A 30 -12.08 5.11 -0.98
C PHE A 30 -11.55 5.89 -2.19
N ASP A 31 -12.41 6.27 -3.13
CA ASP A 31 -12.04 7.06 -4.32
C ASP A 31 -11.44 8.41 -3.93
N LEU A 32 -12.06 9.13 -2.99
CA LEU A 32 -11.57 10.39 -2.46
C LEU A 32 -10.14 10.26 -1.88
N ILE A 33 -9.88 9.20 -1.12
CA ILE A 33 -8.57 8.96 -0.51
C ILE A 33 -7.55 8.60 -1.60
N ILE A 34 -7.85 7.65 -2.47
CA ILE A 34 -6.87 7.14 -3.44
C ILE A 34 -6.54 8.19 -4.50
N ARG A 35 -7.53 8.91 -5.02
CA ARG A 35 -7.31 9.97 -6.04
C ARG A 35 -6.93 11.31 -5.44
N GLY A 36 -7.42 11.64 -4.24
CA GLY A 36 -7.21 12.94 -3.62
C GLY A 36 -5.88 13.13 -2.91
N ILE A 37 -5.24 12.06 -2.45
CA ILE A 37 -3.97 12.14 -1.70
C ILE A 37 -2.79 12.53 -2.59
N TYR A 38 -2.80 12.11 -3.84
CA TYR A 38 -1.69 12.34 -4.76
C TYR A 38 -2.01 13.46 -5.76
N LYS A 39 -1.17 14.51 -5.79
CA LYS A 39 -1.26 15.56 -6.83
C LYS A 39 -1.09 15.01 -8.24
N ASN A 40 -0.31 13.95 -8.38
CA ASN A 40 -0.09 13.24 -9.63
C ASN A 40 -0.27 11.73 -9.39
N PRO A 41 -1.48 11.18 -9.59
CA PRO A 41 -1.76 9.76 -9.39
C PRO A 41 -0.92 8.84 -10.28
N ALA A 42 -0.65 9.23 -11.53
CA ALA A 42 0.18 8.43 -12.44
C ALA A 42 1.62 8.30 -11.91
N LEU A 43 2.21 9.40 -11.46
CA LEU A 43 3.53 9.37 -10.85
C LEU A 43 3.54 8.54 -9.56
N ALA A 44 2.49 8.64 -8.74
CA ALA A 44 2.36 7.84 -7.52
C ALA A 44 2.26 6.34 -7.84
N ALA A 45 1.47 5.97 -8.86
CA ALA A 45 1.32 4.59 -9.31
C ALA A 45 2.64 3.94 -9.75
N VAL A 46 3.58 4.72 -10.26
CA VAL A 46 4.93 4.26 -10.61
C VAL A 46 5.86 4.25 -9.39
N ARG A 47 5.86 5.33 -8.61
CA ARG A 47 6.81 5.56 -7.53
C ARG A 47 6.57 4.64 -6.33
N GLU A 48 5.32 4.43 -5.93
CA GLU A 48 5.01 3.68 -4.72
C GLU A 48 5.43 2.19 -4.80
N PRO A 49 5.21 1.46 -5.93
CA PRO A 49 5.75 0.11 -6.07
C PRO A 49 7.29 0.07 -6.02
N LEU A 50 7.98 1.09 -6.58
CA LEU A 50 9.43 1.17 -6.50
C LEU A 50 9.93 1.33 -5.07
N PHE A 51 9.32 2.20 -4.28
CA PHE A 51 9.68 2.37 -2.87
C PHE A 51 9.39 1.10 -2.06
N ASN A 52 8.28 0.41 -2.34
CA ASN A 52 8.01 -0.87 -1.70
C ASN A 52 9.06 -1.92 -2.04
N ALA A 53 9.55 -1.97 -3.28
CA ALA A 53 10.63 -2.86 -3.70
C ALA A 53 11.96 -2.55 -2.97
N VAL A 54 12.32 -1.27 -2.87
CA VAL A 54 13.53 -0.83 -2.12
C VAL A 54 13.42 -1.18 -0.64
N ASP A 55 12.24 -0.97 -0.04
CA ASP A 55 11.99 -1.36 1.35
C ASP A 55 12.13 -2.88 1.53
N ALA A 56 11.55 -3.69 0.61
CA ALA A 56 11.65 -5.15 0.65
C ALA A 56 13.11 -5.64 0.56
N HIS A 57 13.93 -5.00 -0.29
CA HIS A 57 15.38 -5.27 -0.35
C HIS A 57 16.10 -4.88 0.94
N THR A 58 15.70 -3.78 1.56
CA THR A 58 16.27 -3.34 2.84
C THR A 58 15.95 -4.35 3.94
N GLU A 59 14.71 -4.83 4.03
CA GLU A 59 14.28 -5.85 4.97
C GLU A 59 15.00 -7.20 4.76
N ALA A 60 15.27 -7.56 3.49
CA ALA A 60 15.99 -8.78 3.13
C ALA A 60 17.51 -8.67 3.31
N GLY A 61 18.06 -7.49 3.63
CA GLY A 61 19.51 -7.25 3.61
C GLY A 61 20.14 -7.30 2.22
N ALA A 62 19.35 -7.14 1.16
CA ALA A 62 19.72 -7.30 -0.25
C ALA A 62 19.81 -5.95 -0.97
N LYS A 63 20.34 -4.91 -0.31
CA LYS A 63 20.40 -3.53 -0.84
C LYS A 63 21.17 -3.38 -2.15
N ASP A 64 22.12 -4.27 -2.42
CA ASP A 64 22.94 -4.26 -3.63
C ASP A 64 22.30 -5.02 -4.81
N VAL A 65 21.18 -5.70 -4.59
CA VAL A 65 20.45 -6.40 -5.66
C VAL A 65 19.60 -5.40 -6.43
N PRO A 66 19.71 -5.32 -7.78
CA PRO A 66 18.90 -4.39 -8.55
C PRO A 66 17.43 -4.78 -8.57
N VAL A 67 16.55 -3.78 -8.52
CA VAL A 67 15.12 -3.93 -8.81
C VAL A 67 14.94 -3.98 -10.33
N GLU A 68 14.15 -4.93 -10.82
CA GLU A 68 13.80 -5.02 -12.23
C GLU A 68 12.54 -4.21 -12.52
N ILE A 69 12.58 -3.41 -13.58
CA ILE A 69 11.44 -2.57 -13.98
C ILE A 69 11.12 -2.85 -15.44
N HIS A 70 9.86 -3.16 -15.72
CA HIS A 70 9.32 -3.15 -17.08
C HIS A 70 8.50 -1.87 -17.26
N VAL A 71 8.82 -1.15 -18.33
CA VAL A 71 8.09 0.07 -18.72
C VAL A 71 7.19 -0.23 -19.91
N PRO A 72 5.99 0.36 -20.00
CA PRO A 72 5.08 0.13 -21.11
C PRO A 72 5.70 0.49 -22.47
N THR A 73 5.43 -0.35 -23.44
CA THR A 73 5.77 -0.13 -24.86
C THR A 73 4.51 -0.19 -25.71
N SER A 74 4.62 0.09 -27.02
CA SER A 74 3.49 -0.05 -27.96
C SER A 74 2.98 -1.49 -28.10
N LEU A 75 3.81 -2.48 -27.79
CA LEU A 75 3.47 -3.92 -27.88
C LEU A 75 3.10 -4.49 -26.52
N GLU A 76 3.63 -3.93 -25.44
CA GLU A 76 3.44 -4.39 -24.07
C GLU A 76 2.98 -3.21 -23.21
N SER A 77 1.67 -3.04 -23.06
CA SER A 77 1.04 -1.89 -22.42
C SER A 77 0.94 -2.00 -20.90
N TRP A 78 1.85 -2.76 -20.25
CA TRP A 78 1.86 -2.95 -18.82
C TRP A 78 3.14 -2.42 -18.16
N TYR A 79 3.03 -2.04 -16.90
CA TYR A 79 4.14 -1.65 -16.03
C TYR A 79 4.33 -2.69 -14.94
N SER A 80 5.56 -3.06 -14.63
CA SER A 80 5.84 -3.88 -13.46
C SER A 80 7.12 -3.48 -12.75
N VAL A 81 7.14 -3.81 -11.47
CA VAL A 81 8.31 -3.76 -10.60
C VAL A 81 8.48 -5.15 -10.01
N LYS A 82 9.68 -5.70 -10.09
CA LYS A 82 10.05 -6.96 -9.46
C LYS A 82 11.21 -6.72 -8.49
N ASP A 83 10.99 -7.13 -7.28
CA ASP A 83 11.99 -7.14 -6.22
C ASP A 83 12.42 -8.58 -5.88
N TYR A 84 13.48 -8.67 -5.11
CA TYR A 84 14.04 -9.90 -4.57
C TYR A 84 14.08 -9.87 -3.04
N GLY A 85 13.08 -9.22 -2.45
CA GLY A 85 12.90 -9.07 -1.02
C GLY A 85 12.32 -10.31 -0.34
N VAL A 86 11.81 -10.10 0.86
CA VAL A 86 11.29 -11.19 1.73
C VAL A 86 9.97 -11.79 1.26
N GLY A 87 9.31 -11.19 0.28
CA GLY A 87 7.97 -11.58 -0.14
C GLY A 87 6.89 -11.21 0.89
N MET A 88 5.65 -11.58 0.59
CA MET A 88 4.48 -11.31 1.45
C MET A 88 3.72 -12.60 1.72
N SER A 89 3.35 -12.85 2.99
CA SER A 89 2.40 -13.91 3.33
C SER A 89 1.00 -13.57 2.80
N PRO A 90 0.07 -14.54 2.69
CA PRO A 90 -1.31 -14.28 2.31
C PRO A 90 -1.96 -13.19 3.16
N GLU A 91 -1.80 -13.25 4.47
CA GLU A 91 -2.35 -12.26 5.42
C GLU A 91 -1.73 -10.88 5.21
N CYS A 92 -0.44 -10.83 4.86
CA CYS A 92 0.24 -9.58 4.54
C CYS A 92 -0.31 -8.97 3.26
N VAL A 93 -0.59 -9.78 2.21
CA VAL A 93 -1.22 -9.30 0.97
C VAL A 93 -2.61 -8.73 1.24
N GLU A 94 -3.45 -9.45 1.99
CA GLU A 94 -4.78 -8.97 2.35
C GLU A 94 -4.72 -7.63 3.09
N LYS A 95 -3.92 -7.53 4.15
CA LYS A 95 -3.74 -6.28 4.90
C LYS A 95 -3.21 -5.16 4.00
N THR A 96 -2.20 -5.46 3.19
CA THR A 96 -1.54 -4.47 2.33
C THR A 96 -2.49 -3.87 1.31
N PHE A 97 -3.39 -4.66 0.71
CA PHE A 97 -4.25 -4.18 -0.38
C PHE A 97 -5.69 -3.89 0.06
N MET A 98 -6.20 -4.51 1.13
CA MET A 98 -7.60 -4.34 1.56
C MET A 98 -7.77 -3.29 2.67
N CYS A 99 -6.75 -3.07 3.51
CA CYS A 99 -6.84 -2.13 4.63
C CYS A 99 -6.19 -0.79 4.29
N LEU A 100 -6.93 0.32 4.40
CA LEU A 100 -6.38 1.67 4.30
C LEU A 100 -5.79 2.11 5.64
N GLY A 101 -4.60 2.71 5.58
CA GLY A 101 -3.94 3.25 6.78
C GLY A 101 -3.23 2.20 7.64
N GLU A 102 -3.33 0.92 7.36
CA GLU A 102 -2.48 -0.10 7.96
C GLU A 102 -1.15 -0.20 7.22
N SER A 103 -0.05 -0.06 7.95
CA SER A 103 1.31 -0.23 7.44
C SER A 103 2.09 -1.11 8.41
N THR A 104 2.71 -2.14 7.90
CA THR A 104 3.64 -2.98 8.65
C THR A 104 4.96 -2.27 8.97
N LYS A 105 5.18 -1.09 8.39
CA LYS A 105 6.44 -0.34 8.37
C LYS A 105 6.51 0.82 9.38
N ARG A 106 5.50 1.01 10.24
CA ARG A 106 5.40 2.17 11.16
C ARG A 106 6.50 2.23 12.22
N SER A 107 7.14 1.11 12.53
CA SER A 107 8.15 1.00 13.60
C SER A 107 9.60 1.16 13.11
N SER A 108 9.83 1.38 11.81
CA SER A 108 11.18 1.50 11.26
C SER A 108 11.41 2.87 10.63
N ASN A 109 12.53 3.50 10.98
CA ASN A 109 12.98 4.76 10.36
C ASN A 109 13.73 4.54 9.03
N GLU A 110 14.02 3.29 8.66
CA GLU A 110 14.76 2.94 7.44
C GLU A 110 13.84 2.69 6.24
N LEU A 111 12.52 2.51 6.48
CA LEU A 111 11.55 2.20 5.45
C LEU A 111 10.79 3.47 5.00
N VAL A 112 10.57 3.58 3.70
CA VAL A 112 9.98 4.78 3.09
C VAL A 112 8.45 4.76 3.16
N GLY A 113 7.83 3.59 3.09
CA GLY A 113 6.37 3.41 3.01
C GLY A 113 5.69 3.33 4.39
N ALA A 114 5.33 4.46 5.01
CA ALA A 114 4.76 4.47 6.38
C ALA A 114 3.24 4.62 6.48
N LYS A 115 2.54 4.99 5.39
CA LYS A 115 1.12 5.42 5.46
C LYS A 115 0.09 4.33 5.18
N GLY A 116 0.49 3.14 4.71
CA GLY A 116 -0.43 2.06 4.36
C GLY A 116 -1.38 2.36 3.18
N ILE A 117 -1.01 3.32 2.33
CA ILE A 117 -1.80 3.75 1.17
C ILE A 117 -1.06 3.48 -0.14
N GLY A 118 0.27 3.53 -0.11
CA GLY A 118 1.13 3.46 -1.31
C GLY A 118 0.89 2.25 -2.19
N SER A 119 0.69 1.07 -1.61
CA SER A 119 0.39 -0.17 -2.36
C SER A 119 -0.87 -0.09 -3.23
N LYS A 120 -1.79 0.80 -2.90
CA LYS A 120 -3.07 1.02 -3.59
C LYS A 120 -2.99 2.16 -4.60
N ALA A 121 -1.90 2.93 -4.63
CA ALA A 121 -1.74 4.05 -5.56
C ALA A 121 -1.97 3.67 -7.04
N PRO A 122 -1.53 2.49 -7.53
CA PRO A 122 -1.84 2.07 -8.90
C PRO A 122 -3.34 1.99 -9.21
N LEU A 123 -4.21 1.67 -8.22
CA LEU A 123 -5.67 1.62 -8.41
C LEU A 123 -6.30 3.00 -8.71
N ALA A 124 -5.56 4.09 -8.56
CA ALA A 124 -6.02 5.41 -8.99
C ALA A 124 -6.05 5.58 -10.51
N ILE A 125 -5.32 4.74 -11.26
CA ILE A 125 -5.15 4.83 -12.72
C ILE A 125 -5.41 3.53 -13.46
N CYS A 126 -5.54 2.41 -12.77
CA CYS A 126 -5.86 1.10 -13.36
C CYS A 126 -6.89 0.36 -12.52
N ASP A 127 -7.68 -0.49 -13.16
CA ASP A 127 -8.73 -1.25 -12.49
C ASP A 127 -8.24 -2.57 -11.88
N MET A 128 -7.00 -2.97 -12.20
CA MET A 128 -6.44 -4.25 -11.79
C MET A 128 -4.93 -4.19 -11.59
N ILE A 129 -4.47 -4.87 -10.54
CA ILE A 129 -3.06 -5.10 -10.25
C ILE A 129 -2.84 -6.60 -10.09
N LYS A 130 -1.82 -7.15 -10.74
CA LYS A 130 -1.35 -8.51 -10.50
C LYS A 130 -0.16 -8.48 -9.55
N VAL A 131 -0.26 -9.21 -8.45
CA VAL A 131 0.79 -9.35 -7.45
C VAL A 131 1.28 -10.79 -7.44
N THR A 132 2.57 -10.99 -7.66
CA THR A 132 3.21 -12.29 -7.48
C THR A 132 4.15 -12.20 -6.28
N SER A 133 3.99 -13.09 -5.32
CA SER A 133 4.83 -13.13 -4.12
C SER A 133 5.44 -14.52 -3.96
N VAL A 134 6.70 -14.56 -3.54
CA VAL A 134 7.36 -15.80 -3.11
C VAL A 134 7.68 -15.63 -1.63
N PHE A 135 6.97 -16.36 -0.77
CA PHE A 135 7.13 -16.29 0.67
C PHE A 135 7.36 -17.68 1.23
N ASN A 136 8.42 -17.87 2.02
CA ASN A 136 8.83 -19.18 2.55
C ASN A 136 8.90 -20.29 1.48
N GLY A 137 9.40 -19.97 0.27
CA GLY A 137 9.53 -20.91 -0.85
C GLY A 137 8.24 -21.18 -1.60
N VAL A 138 7.10 -20.65 -1.18
CA VAL A 138 5.80 -20.80 -1.85
C VAL A 138 5.51 -19.59 -2.72
N LYS A 139 5.28 -19.83 -4.02
CA LYS A 139 4.85 -18.81 -4.97
C LYS A 139 3.33 -18.71 -4.98
N SER A 140 2.82 -17.53 -4.75
CA SER A 140 1.39 -17.20 -4.82
C SER A 140 1.16 -16.05 -5.79
N VAL A 141 0.03 -16.09 -6.49
CA VAL A 141 -0.37 -15.06 -7.44
C VAL A 141 -1.72 -14.50 -7.02
N TYR A 142 -1.80 -13.19 -6.93
CA TYR A 142 -3.01 -12.50 -6.52
C TYR A 142 -3.43 -11.52 -7.63
N THR A 143 -4.73 -11.38 -7.79
CA THR A 143 -5.33 -10.31 -8.58
C THR A 143 -6.07 -9.38 -7.64
N VAL A 144 -5.63 -8.12 -7.59
CA VAL A 144 -6.30 -7.03 -6.87
C VAL A 144 -7.05 -6.21 -7.90
N PHE A 145 -8.34 -6.00 -7.72
CA PHE A 145 -9.19 -5.30 -8.68
C PHE A 145 -10.28 -4.49 -8.00
N MET A 146 -10.83 -3.53 -8.73
CA MET A 146 -11.94 -2.71 -8.24
C MET A 146 -13.28 -3.39 -8.56
N ASP A 147 -14.11 -3.59 -7.53
CA ASP A 147 -15.50 -4.04 -7.68
C ASP A 147 -16.43 -3.11 -6.90
N LYS A 148 -17.37 -2.50 -7.62
CA LYS A 148 -18.35 -1.53 -7.06
C LYS A 148 -17.66 -0.42 -6.24
N GLY A 149 -16.50 0.05 -6.71
CA GLY A 149 -15.75 1.14 -6.09
C GLY A 149 -14.92 0.77 -4.87
N LEU A 150 -14.83 -0.52 -4.54
CA LEU A 150 -13.95 -1.01 -3.46
C LEU A 150 -12.94 -2.04 -4.00
N PRO A 151 -11.74 -2.11 -3.43
CA PRO A 151 -10.75 -3.11 -3.83
C PRO A 151 -11.16 -4.49 -3.35
N LYS A 152 -10.91 -5.50 -4.19
CA LYS A 152 -10.99 -6.92 -3.86
C LYS A 152 -9.71 -7.62 -4.23
N VAL A 153 -9.39 -8.70 -3.54
CA VAL A 153 -8.25 -9.57 -3.83
C VAL A 153 -8.73 -11.01 -3.99
N ILE A 154 -8.20 -11.68 -5.00
CA ILE A 154 -8.35 -13.13 -5.18
C ILE A 154 -6.96 -13.75 -5.32
N CYS A 155 -6.76 -14.93 -4.75
CA CYS A 155 -5.59 -15.78 -4.99
C CYS A 155 -5.90 -16.70 -6.16
N ASN A 156 -5.01 -16.72 -7.17
CA ASN A 156 -5.16 -17.53 -8.40
C ASN A 156 -4.38 -18.84 -8.29
#